data_5904257b9a30c03974ae2c5397eec317
#
_entry.id   5904257b9a30c03974ae2c5397eec317
#
_cell.length_a   1.000
_cell.length_b   1.000
_cell.length_c   1.000
_cell.angle_alpha   90.00
_cell.angle_beta   90.00
_cell.angle_gamma   90.00
#
_symmetry.space_group_name_H-M   'P 1'
#
loop_
_entity.id
_entity.type
_entity.pdbx_description
1 polymer ?
#
loop_
_entity_poly.entity_id
_entity_poly.type
_entity_poly.pdbx_seq_one_letter_code
_entity_poly.pdbx_strand_id
1 'polypeptide(L)'
;MIASARPRPVADNVRLARCRGQPSQPAMSTQPSKTLQTFANPAPGRDYHIHMQVPEFTCLCPLTGQPDFARIDLDFVPDRKCVELKSLKLYMWSYRDQGAFHEKVTNTIADDLVKALAPRFLRVTAQWYVRGGIYTNVVVEHRKRGWKPAPAVDLARFAAARPTADAGR
;
A
#
# COMPACT_ATOMS: atom_id res chain seq x y z
N MET A 1 15.20 -33.16 59.56
CA MET A 1 14.18 -32.12 59.45
C MET A 1 14.82 -30.94 58.76
N ILE A 2 14.53 -30.78 57.46
CA ILE A 2 15.06 -29.68 56.63
C ILE A 2 13.89 -28.76 56.37
N ALA A 3 13.95 -27.54 56.91
CA ALA A 3 12.92 -26.52 56.76
C ALA A 3 13.00 -25.87 55.34
N SER A 4 11.92 -26.00 54.59
CA SER A 4 11.71 -25.34 53.26
C SER A 4 11.40 -23.86 53.45
N ALA A 5 12.28 -22.98 53.00
CA ALA A 5 12.03 -21.54 52.94
C ALA A 5 11.26 -21.19 51.64
N ARG A 6 10.08 -20.56 51.78
CA ARG A 6 9.32 -20.02 50.67
C ARG A 6 9.93 -18.70 50.19
N PRO A 7 10.02 -18.45 48.86
CA PRO A 7 10.47 -17.17 48.36
C PRO A 7 9.39 -16.08 48.56
N ARG A 8 9.86 -14.87 48.94
CA ARG A 8 9.03 -13.67 49.10
C ARG A 8 8.66 -13.10 47.74
N PRO A 9 7.43 -12.54 47.54
CA PRO A 9 7.08 -11.86 46.30
C PRO A 9 7.81 -10.52 46.20
N VAL A 10 8.46 -10.29 45.06
CA VAL A 10 9.05 -9.00 44.67
C VAL A 10 7.91 -8.13 44.18
N ALA A 11 7.60 -7.06 44.90
CA ALA A 11 6.64 -6.06 44.47
C ALA A 11 7.34 -5.05 43.54
N ASP A 12 7.23 -5.23 42.23
CA ASP A 12 7.67 -4.24 41.26
C ASP A 12 6.65 -3.09 41.18
N ASN A 13 6.87 -2.06 41.99
CA ASN A 13 6.23 -0.76 41.84
C ASN A 13 6.95 0.08 40.78
N VAL A 14 6.77 -0.24 39.49
CA VAL A 14 7.13 0.68 38.40
C VAL A 14 6.04 1.74 38.28
N ARG A 15 6.20 2.86 39.01
CA ARG A 15 5.43 4.07 38.76
C ARG A 15 5.86 4.68 37.40
N LEU A 16 5.07 4.46 36.37
CA LEU A 16 5.18 5.20 35.11
C LEU A 16 4.94 6.69 35.41
N ALA A 17 6.02 7.48 35.34
CA ALA A 17 5.95 8.93 35.42
C ALA A 17 5.11 9.44 34.23
N ARG A 18 3.94 10.03 34.51
CA ARG A 18 3.16 10.72 33.50
C ARG A 18 3.93 11.96 33.06
N CYS A 19 4.46 11.94 31.84
CA CYS A 19 4.95 13.15 31.17
C CYS A 19 3.80 14.13 30.99
N ARG A 20 3.85 15.24 31.74
CA ARG A 20 2.90 16.36 31.62
C ARG A 20 3.27 17.17 30.38
N GLY A 21 2.29 17.41 29.50
CA GLY A 21 2.24 18.61 28.67
C GLY A 21 2.93 18.54 27.32
N GLN A 22 2.51 17.62 26.46
CA GLN A 22 2.56 17.91 25.03
C GLN A 22 1.16 18.37 24.59
N PRO A 23 1.05 19.49 23.81
CA PRO A 23 -0.21 19.86 23.22
C PRO A 23 -0.71 18.70 22.37
N SER A 24 -1.96 18.29 22.57
CA SER A 24 -2.60 17.23 21.80
C SER A 24 -2.57 17.60 20.32
N GLN A 25 -1.68 17.01 19.54
CA GLN A 25 -1.82 17.04 18.09
C GLN A 25 -3.20 16.48 17.75
N PRO A 26 -3.95 17.13 16.84
CA PRO A 26 -5.24 16.59 16.42
C PRO A 26 -5.04 15.14 16.01
N ALA A 27 -5.82 14.25 16.60
CA ALA A 27 -5.75 12.81 16.31
C ALA A 27 -5.91 12.62 14.80
N MET A 28 -4.81 12.34 14.12
CA MET A 28 -4.83 12.08 12.69
C MET A 28 -5.69 10.85 12.48
N SER A 29 -6.77 10.96 11.71
CA SER A 29 -7.64 9.84 11.40
C SER A 29 -6.81 8.68 10.88
N THR A 30 -6.83 7.57 11.61
CA THR A 30 -6.21 6.29 11.24
C THR A 30 -7.26 5.32 10.69
N GLN A 31 -8.41 5.83 10.28
CA GLN A 31 -9.51 5.02 9.73
C GLN A 31 -9.31 4.79 8.23
N PRO A 32 -9.69 3.60 7.73
CA PRO A 32 -9.68 3.32 6.29
C PRO A 32 -10.58 4.29 5.54
N SER A 33 -10.19 4.70 4.32
CA SER A 33 -10.90 5.70 3.52
C SER A 33 -10.74 5.42 2.04
N LYS A 34 -11.82 5.54 1.26
CA LYS A 34 -11.79 5.46 -0.21
C LYS A 34 -11.34 6.76 -0.88
N THR A 35 -11.04 7.80 -0.11
CA THR A 35 -10.62 9.09 -0.65
C THR A 35 -9.13 9.10 -0.92
N LEU A 36 -8.75 9.30 -2.19
CA LEU A 36 -7.38 9.54 -2.62
C LEU A 36 -7.11 11.04 -2.65
N GLN A 37 -6.19 11.52 -1.82
CA GLN A 37 -5.71 12.90 -1.84
C GLN A 37 -4.54 13.01 -2.81
N THR A 38 -4.40 14.21 -3.42
CA THR A 38 -3.36 14.49 -4.40
C THR A 38 -2.69 15.81 -4.10
N PHE A 39 -1.45 15.96 -4.56
CA PHE A 39 -0.72 17.23 -4.55
C PHE A 39 -0.19 17.54 -5.96
N ALA A 40 0.18 18.81 -6.18
CA ALA A 40 0.68 19.24 -7.47
C ALA A 40 2.00 18.52 -7.82
N ASN A 41 2.14 18.06 -9.06
CA ASN A 41 3.40 17.50 -9.55
C ASN A 41 4.50 18.58 -9.51
N PRO A 42 5.61 18.36 -8.78
CA PRO A 42 6.68 19.36 -8.65
C PRO A 42 7.48 19.58 -9.95
N ALA A 43 7.37 18.67 -10.93
CA ALA A 43 8.11 18.74 -12.18
C ALA A 43 7.26 18.35 -13.40
N PRO A 44 6.15 19.07 -13.72
CA PRO A 44 5.21 18.67 -14.76
C PRO A 44 5.79 18.73 -16.19
N GLY A 45 6.89 19.44 -16.37
CA GLY A 45 7.59 19.61 -17.66
C GLY A 45 8.45 18.42 -18.08
N ARG A 46 8.60 17.40 -17.21
CA ARG A 46 9.41 16.20 -17.53
C ARG A 46 8.64 14.92 -17.24
N ASP A 47 9.01 13.87 -17.95
CA ASP A 47 8.59 12.52 -17.56
C ASP A 47 9.56 11.97 -16.51
N TYR A 48 9.03 11.45 -15.43
CA TYR A 48 9.76 10.66 -14.45
C TYR A 48 8.85 9.57 -13.92
N HIS A 49 9.45 8.48 -13.53
CA HIS A 49 8.73 7.30 -13.06
C HIS A 49 8.66 7.30 -11.53
N ILE A 50 7.48 7.01 -11.01
CA ILE A 50 7.25 6.74 -9.59
C ILE A 50 6.85 5.27 -9.46
N HIS A 51 7.60 4.55 -8.64
CA HIS A 51 7.28 3.18 -8.26
C HIS A 51 6.91 3.14 -6.78
N MET A 52 5.78 2.53 -6.46
CA MET A 52 5.32 2.30 -5.10
C MET A 52 4.94 0.83 -4.94
N GLN A 53 5.23 0.27 -3.78
CA GLN A 53 4.92 -1.11 -3.48
C GLN A 53 4.06 -1.20 -2.22
N VAL A 54 2.99 -1.99 -2.30
CA VAL A 54 2.11 -2.33 -1.18
C VAL A 54 2.27 -3.84 -0.94
N PRO A 55 3.19 -4.26 -0.05
CA PRO A 55 3.52 -5.69 0.12
C PRO A 55 2.46 -6.46 0.89
N GLU A 56 1.59 -5.79 1.64
CA GLU A 56 0.63 -6.40 2.56
C GLU A 56 -0.82 -6.04 2.20
N PHE A 57 -1.15 -6.04 0.92
CA PHE A 57 -2.54 -5.82 0.50
C PHE A 57 -3.40 -7.01 0.91
N THR A 58 -4.59 -6.72 1.43
CA THR A 58 -5.55 -7.75 1.86
C THR A 58 -6.97 -7.36 1.45
N CYS A 59 -7.73 -8.33 0.96
CA CYS A 59 -9.17 -8.26 0.80
C CYS A 59 -9.79 -9.62 1.19
N LEU A 60 -11.10 -9.76 1.07
CA LEU A 60 -11.78 -11.02 1.34
C LEU A 60 -12.21 -11.69 0.03
N CYS A 61 -12.16 -13.01 0.00
CA CYS A 61 -12.81 -13.78 -1.05
C CYS A 61 -14.33 -13.59 -0.96
N PRO A 62 -15.02 -13.17 -2.03
CA PRO A 62 -16.45 -12.91 -1.97
C PRO A 62 -17.29 -14.19 -1.81
N LEU A 63 -16.72 -15.38 -2.08
CA LEU A 63 -17.41 -16.65 -1.98
C LEU A 63 -17.25 -17.32 -0.61
N THR A 64 -16.04 -17.21 -0.01
CA THR A 64 -15.70 -17.96 1.21
C THR A 64 -15.50 -17.06 2.43
N GLY A 65 -15.37 -15.74 2.26
CA GLY A 65 -15.03 -14.82 3.33
C GLY A 65 -13.60 -14.96 3.86
N GLN A 66 -12.79 -15.84 3.29
CA GLN A 66 -11.38 -16.00 3.68
C GLN A 66 -10.54 -14.81 3.19
N PRO A 67 -9.49 -14.43 3.92
CA PRO A 67 -8.61 -13.36 3.49
C PRO A 67 -7.77 -13.79 2.28
N ASP A 68 -7.71 -12.92 1.29
CA ASP A 68 -6.82 -12.98 0.14
C ASP A 68 -5.70 -11.96 0.33
N PHE A 69 -4.47 -12.34 0.06
CA PHE A 69 -3.28 -11.51 0.23
C PHE A 69 -2.62 -11.26 -1.12
N ALA A 70 -2.09 -10.06 -1.31
CA ALA A 70 -1.35 -9.70 -2.50
C ALA A 70 -0.24 -8.69 -2.21
N ARG A 71 0.75 -8.70 -3.07
CA ARG A 71 1.64 -7.56 -3.27
C ARG A 71 1.12 -6.75 -4.46
N ILE A 72 0.94 -5.46 -4.28
CA ILE A 72 0.54 -4.56 -5.35
C ILE A 72 1.68 -3.59 -5.65
N ASP A 73 2.14 -3.59 -6.90
CA ASP A 73 3.09 -2.63 -7.42
C ASP A 73 2.33 -1.58 -8.25
N LEU A 74 2.63 -0.31 -7.99
CA LEU A 74 2.09 0.84 -8.69
C LEU A 74 3.22 1.56 -9.41
N ASP A 75 3.19 1.55 -10.72
CA ASP A 75 4.15 2.24 -11.59
C ASP A 75 3.43 3.34 -12.33
N PHE A 76 3.84 4.60 -12.17
CA PHE A 76 3.20 5.67 -12.91
C PHE A 76 4.13 6.83 -13.27
N VAL A 77 3.79 7.48 -14.38
CA VAL A 77 4.37 8.75 -14.82
C VAL A 77 3.32 9.82 -14.56
N PRO A 78 3.54 10.73 -13.60
CA PRO A 78 2.57 11.76 -13.26
C PRO A 78 2.44 12.79 -14.40
N ASP A 79 1.24 13.35 -14.55
CA ASP A 79 1.03 14.54 -15.37
C ASP A 79 1.05 15.80 -14.49
N ARG A 80 -0.08 16.20 -13.95
CA ARG A 80 -0.22 17.41 -13.14
C ARG A 80 -0.29 17.12 -11.63
N LYS A 81 -0.55 15.88 -11.24
CA LYS A 81 -0.82 15.47 -9.86
C LYS A 81 -0.04 14.24 -9.47
N CYS A 82 0.37 14.18 -8.21
CA CYS A 82 0.88 13.00 -7.55
C CYS A 82 -0.07 12.58 -6.43
N VAL A 83 -0.12 11.28 -6.12
CA VAL A 83 -0.90 10.76 -4.99
C VAL A 83 -0.20 11.04 -3.67
N GLU A 84 -0.98 11.42 -2.65
CA GLU A 84 -0.49 11.61 -1.29
C GLU A 84 -0.44 10.24 -0.58
N LEU A 85 0.72 9.89 0.00
CA LEU A 85 1.01 8.55 0.50
C LEU A 85 0.15 8.11 1.69
N LYS A 86 -0.19 9.02 2.59
CA LYS A 86 -1.06 8.70 3.73
C LYS A 86 -2.46 8.32 3.26
N SER A 87 -3.02 9.08 2.31
CA SER A 87 -4.33 8.77 1.75
C SER A 87 -4.31 7.47 0.96
N LEU A 88 -3.24 7.20 0.21
CA LEU A 88 -3.05 5.93 -0.49
C LEU A 88 -3.00 4.75 0.48
N LYS A 89 -2.27 4.88 1.60
CA LYS A 89 -2.25 3.86 2.66
C LYS A 89 -3.66 3.57 3.19
N LEU A 90 -4.44 4.61 3.51
CA LEU A 90 -5.80 4.45 4.04
C LEU A 90 -6.76 3.88 2.99
N TYR A 91 -6.54 4.22 1.72
CA TYR A 91 -7.26 3.68 0.58
C TYR A 91 -7.01 2.18 0.42
N MET A 92 -5.76 1.74 0.41
CA MET A 92 -5.42 0.32 0.33
C MET A 92 -5.96 -0.46 1.54
N TRP A 93 -5.87 0.10 2.73
CA TRP A 93 -6.45 -0.49 3.93
C TRP A 93 -7.96 -0.65 3.86
N SER A 94 -8.68 0.21 3.15
CA SER A 94 -10.13 0.15 3.04
C SER A 94 -10.67 -1.12 2.37
N TYR A 95 -9.81 -1.90 1.74
CA TYR A 95 -10.20 -3.16 1.11
C TYR A 95 -10.15 -4.37 2.05
N ARG A 96 -9.52 -4.24 3.22
CA ARG A 96 -9.24 -5.38 4.13
C ARG A 96 -10.47 -6.22 4.46
N ASP A 97 -11.60 -5.59 4.67
CA ASP A 97 -12.86 -6.24 5.05
C ASP A 97 -13.87 -6.29 3.88
N GLN A 98 -13.42 -6.07 2.64
CA GLN A 98 -14.26 -6.06 1.47
C GLN A 98 -14.11 -7.33 0.64
N GLY A 99 -15.23 -7.99 0.32
CA GLY A 99 -15.26 -9.11 -0.61
C GLY A 99 -15.09 -8.63 -2.05
N ALA A 100 -14.04 -9.13 -2.73
CA ALA A 100 -13.80 -8.81 -4.14
C ALA A 100 -12.99 -9.91 -4.83
N PHE A 101 -13.32 -10.19 -6.10
CA PHE A 101 -12.45 -11.00 -6.95
C PHE A 101 -11.17 -10.23 -7.30
N HIS A 102 -10.08 -10.95 -7.49
CA HIS A 102 -8.75 -10.41 -7.76
C HIS A 102 -8.73 -9.43 -8.93
N GLU A 103 -9.39 -9.80 -10.02
CA GLU A 103 -9.49 -8.99 -11.23
C GLU A 103 -10.29 -7.71 -10.97
N LYS A 104 -11.41 -7.82 -10.25
CA LYS A 104 -12.27 -6.68 -9.94
C LYS A 104 -11.56 -5.65 -9.09
N VAL A 105 -10.94 -6.07 -7.99
CA VAL A 105 -10.27 -5.13 -7.09
C VAL A 105 -9.07 -4.47 -7.76
N THR A 106 -8.29 -5.20 -8.57
CA THR A 106 -7.15 -4.64 -9.29
C THR A 106 -7.60 -3.57 -10.31
N ASN A 107 -8.66 -3.85 -11.08
CA ASN A 107 -9.23 -2.86 -12.01
C ASN A 107 -9.80 -1.65 -11.27
N THR A 108 -10.53 -1.85 -10.16
CA THR A 108 -11.06 -0.75 -9.35
C THR A 108 -9.96 0.17 -8.83
N ILE A 109 -8.85 -0.39 -8.32
CA ILE A 109 -7.70 0.39 -7.87
C ILE A 109 -7.11 1.20 -9.02
N ALA A 110 -6.97 0.61 -10.22
CA ALA A 110 -6.45 1.30 -11.39
C ALA A 110 -7.37 2.46 -11.81
N ASP A 111 -8.68 2.22 -11.87
CA ASP A 111 -9.68 3.23 -12.27
C ASP A 111 -9.72 4.41 -11.28
N ASP A 112 -9.71 4.12 -9.97
CA ASP A 112 -9.72 5.15 -8.93
C ASP A 112 -8.44 6.01 -8.98
N LEU A 113 -7.28 5.40 -9.20
CA LEU A 113 -6.02 6.12 -9.36
C LEU A 113 -6.00 6.96 -10.65
N VAL A 114 -6.49 6.43 -11.76
CA VAL A 114 -6.63 7.19 -13.04
C VAL A 114 -7.56 8.39 -12.84
N LYS A 115 -8.69 8.20 -12.18
CA LYS A 115 -9.65 9.28 -11.88
C LYS A 115 -9.05 10.37 -10.99
N ALA A 116 -8.27 9.98 -9.98
CA ALA A 116 -7.67 10.94 -9.04
C ALA A 116 -6.49 11.71 -9.65
N LEU A 117 -5.61 11.03 -10.40
CA LEU A 117 -4.32 11.54 -10.85
C LEU A 117 -4.32 12.05 -12.29
N ALA A 118 -5.16 11.48 -13.18
CA ALA A 118 -5.10 11.64 -14.62
C ALA A 118 -3.63 11.50 -15.14
N PRO A 119 -2.94 10.39 -14.84
CA PRO A 119 -1.51 10.25 -15.10
C PRO A 119 -1.24 10.09 -16.59
N ARG A 120 0.01 10.33 -17.01
CA ARG A 120 0.47 10.03 -18.37
C ARG A 120 0.50 8.53 -18.62
N PHE A 121 0.94 7.79 -17.62
CA PHE A 121 0.98 6.34 -17.58
C PHE A 121 0.68 5.85 -16.16
N LEU A 122 -0.04 4.74 -16.04
CA LEU A 122 -0.21 3.98 -14.81
C LEU A 122 -0.21 2.49 -15.16
N ARG A 123 0.54 1.71 -14.38
CA ARG A 123 0.44 0.25 -14.35
C ARG A 123 0.20 -0.16 -12.90
N VAL A 124 -0.82 -0.97 -12.70
CA VAL A 124 -1.09 -1.66 -11.44
C VAL A 124 -0.81 -3.13 -11.65
N THR A 125 0.13 -3.69 -10.90
CA THR A 125 0.46 -5.11 -10.93
C THR A 125 0.10 -5.71 -9.58
N ALA A 126 -0.92 -6.54 -9.52
CA ALA A 126 -1.31 -7.28 -8.33
C ALA A 126 -0.80 -8.72 -8.43
N GLN A 127 0.11 -9.10 -7.54
CA GLN A 127 0.66 -10.44 -7.43
C GLN A 127 0.00 -11.11 -6.21
N TRP A 128 -0.96 -11.99 -6.48
CA TRP A 128 -1.74 -12.67 -5.45
C TRP A 128 -1.00 -13.89 -4.93
N TYR A 129 -1.06 -14.08 -3.61
CA TYR A 129 -0.47 -15.25 -2.97
C TYR A 129 -1.23 -16.50 -3.39
N VAL A 130 -0.53 -17.64 -3.30
CA VAL A 130 -1.07 -18.93 -3.72
C VAL A 130 -2.38 -19.25 -3.01
N ARG A 131 -3.35 -19.69 -3.82
CA ARG A 131 -4.64 -20.17 -3.35
C ARG A 131 -5.03 -21.41 -4.12
N GLY A 132 -5.29 -22.50 -3.41
CA GLY A 132 -5.60 -23.78 -4.06
C GLY A 132 -4.50 -24.26 -5.00
N GLY A 133 -3.23 -23.92 -4.75
CA GLY A 133 -2.10 -24.26 -5.61
C GLY A 133 -1.91 -23.36 -6.83
N ILE A 134 -2.70 -22.26 -6.97
CA ILE A 134 -2.69 -21.37 -8.13
C ILE A 134 -2.14 -19.99 -7.71
N TYR A 135 -1.14 -19.49 -8.46
CA TYR A 135 -0.70 -18.09 -8.39
C TYR A 135 -1.43 -17.28 -9.47
N THR A 136 -2.00 -16.15 -9.09
CA THR A 136 -2.69 -15.25 -10.01
C THR A 136 -1.98 -13.91 -10.02
N ASN A 137 -1.64 -13.41 -11.21
CA ASN A 137 -1.15 -12.06 -11.39
C ASN A 137 -2.11 -11.29 -12.29
N VAL A 138 -2.54 -10.11 -11.85
CA VAL A 138 -3.41 -9.23 -12.62
C VAL A 138 -2.65 -7.93 -12.90
N VAL A 139 -2.54 -7.59 -14.18
CA VAL A 139 -1.85 -6.36 -14.62
C VAL A 139 -2.84 -5.49 -15.38
N VAL A 140 -2.97 -4.24 -14.94
CA VAL A 140 -3.84 -3.23 -15.58
C VAL A 140 -2.99 -2.03 -15.97
N GLU A 141 -3.10 -1.58 -17.21
CA GLU A 141 -2.39 -0.40 -17.71
C GLU A 141 -3.36 0.69 -18.17
N HIS A 142 -2.99 1.92 -17.89
CA HIS A 142 -3.58 3.13 -18.45
C HIS A 142 -2.51 3.95 -19.14
N ARG A 143 -2.82 4.47 -20.32
CA ARG A 143 -1.98 5.39 -21.10
C ARG A 143 -2.79 6.60 -21.53
N LYS A 144 -2.32 7.80 -21.21
CA LYS A 144 -2.92 9.04 -21.68
C LYS A 144 -2.84 9.09 -23.20
N ARG A 145 -3.96 9.39 -23.84
CA ARG A 145 -4.04 9.50 -25.32
C ARG A 145 -2.99 10.48 -25.84
N GLY A 146 -2.21 10.06 -26.84
CA GLY A 146 -1.18 10.87 -27.48
C GLY A 146 0.12 11.02 -26.70
N TRP A 147 0.21 10.53 -25.45
CA TRP A 147 1.48 10.53 -24.72
C TRP A 147 2.42 9.44 -25.27
N LYS A 148 3.66 9.85 -25.50
CA LYS A 148 4.79 8.96 -25.84
C LYS A 148 5.86 9.13 -24.77
N PRO A 149 6.39 8.05 -24.19
CA PRO A 149 7.43 8.14 -23.16
C PRO A 149 8.69 8.82 -23.74
N ALA A 150 9.32 9.67 -22.92
CA ALA A 150 10.64 10.16 -23.23
C ALA A 150 11.65 8.98 -23.23
N PRO A 151 12.71 9.04 -24.04
CA PRO A 151 13.70 7.94 -24.13
C PRO A 151 14.33 7.52 -22.79
N ALA A 152 14.39 8.45 -21.83
CA ALA A 152 14.94 8.19 -20.50
C ALA A 152 14.01 7.36 -19.57
N VAL A 153 12.74 7.19 -19.93
CA VAL A 153 11.77 6.41 -19.12
C VAL A 153 11.57 5.04 -19.74
N ASP A 154 12.37 4.07 -19.30
CA ASP A 154 12.23 2.68 -19.72
C ASP A 154 11.29 1.95 -18.75
N LEU A 155 10.00 1.94 -19.09
CA LEU A 155 8.97 1.29 -18.27
C LEU A 155 9.16 -0.23 -18.17
N ALA A 156 9.87 -0.85 -19.10
CA ALA A 156 10.14 -2.29 -19.07
C ALA A 156 11.18 -2.66 -17.98
N ARG A 157 12.16 -1.79 -17.73
CA ARG A 157 13.18 -2.02 -16.70
C ARG A 157 12.61 -1.97 -15.28
N PHE A 158 11.59 -1.15 -15.05
CA PHE A 158 11.00 -1.01 -13.71
C PHE A 158 10.14 -2.21 -13.30
N ALA A 159 9.56 -2.93 -14.24
CA ALA A 159 8.86 -4.19 -13.93
C ALA A 159 9.80 -5.28 -13.38
N ALA A 160 11.12 -5.18 -13.65
CA ALA A 160 12.12 -6.14 -13.20
C ALA A 160 12.88 -5.69 -11.92
N ALA A 161 12.83 -4.41 -11.55
CA ALA A 161 13.50 -3.92 -10.36
C ALA A 161 12.71 -4.31 -9.10
N ARG A 162 13.07 -5.44 -8.52
CA ARG A 162 12.58 -5.80 -7.18
C ARG A 162 13.19 -4.85 -6.16
N PRO A 163 12.39 -4.29 -5.22
CA PRO A 163 12.98 -3.60 -4.08
C PRO A 163 13.85 -4.59 -3.31
N THR A 164 15.02 -4.15 -2.90
CA THR A 164 16.01 -4.92 -2.16
C THR A 164 15.55 -5.33 -0.75
N ALA A 165 14.33 -5.02 -0.34
CA ALA A 165 13.77 -5.39 0.95
C ALA A 165 13.62 -6.91 1.16
N ASP A 166 13.62 -7.71 0.07
CA ASP A 166 13.55 -9.17 0.16
C ASP A 166 14.93 -9.86 0.13
N ALA A 167 16.04 -9.10 0.07
CA ALA A 167 17.39 -9.65 0.07
C ALA A 167 17.88 -10.14 1.45
N GLY A 168 17.03 -10.20 2.44
CA GLY A 168 17.36 -10.53 3.84
C GLY A 168 16.54 -11.67 4.46
N ARG A 169 15.91 -12.55 3.68
CA ARG A 169 15.31 -13.79 4.19
C ARG A 169 15.86 -15.01 3.49
#